data_a215fc1cf0b433bbd5a64abea29decdb
#
_entry.id   a215fc1cf0b433bbd5a64abea29decdb
#
_cell.length_a   1.000
_cell.length_b   1.000
_cell.length_c   1.000
_cell.angle_alpha   90.00
_cell.angle_beta   90.00
_cell.angle_gamma   90.00
#
_symmetry.space_group_name_H-M   'P 1'
#
loop_
_entity.id
_entity.type
_entity.pdbx_description
1 polymer ?
#
loop_
_entity_poly.entity_id
_entity_poly.type
_entity_poly.pdbx_seq_one_letter_code
_entity_poly.pdbx_strand_id
1 'polypeptide(L)'
;SSTTYSNRVMDINPEDIENMSVLKGAAAAALYGSRAADGVIIITTKKGAEGSVNVNVNSKLSTSFVGKTPEAQTVFDRGAYSSNGVLSTDTYSSWGKKIAGAQIYDNIDGFFQNGIIWDNSVNVSGGHKNGSFFLSASNYDQQGVVRETGYNKTTVRFNGEQKYGKLT
;
A
#
# COMPACT_ATOMS: atom_id res chain seq x y z
N SER A 1 -9.61 18.59 14.29
CA SER A 1 -8.97 18.32 12.98
C SER A 1 -7.78 17.41 13.21
N SER A 2 -7.89 16.16 12.80
CA SER A 2 -6.77 15.23 12.82
C SER A 2 -5.85 15.56 11.64
N THR A 3 -4.68 16.12 11.92
CA THR A 3 -3.61 16.25 10.93
C THR A 3 -3.05 14.85 10.67
N THR A 4 -3.49 14.24 9.60
CA THR A 4 -2.85 13.03 9.07
C THR A 4 -1.48 13.43 8.53
N TYR A 5 -0.43 13.08 9.25
CA TYR A 5 0.92 13.22 8.74
C TYR A 5 1.09 12.23 7.59
N SER A 6 1.16 12.72 6.36
CA SER A 6 1.47 11.88 5.21
C SER A 6 2.89 11.34 5.36
N ASN A 7 3.03 10.03 5.35
CA ASN A 7 4.35 9.39 5.39
C ASN A 7 5.00 9.52 4.00
N ARG A 8 5.93 10.45 3.86
CA ARG A 8 6.66 10.72 2.61
C ARG A 8 7.46 9.54 2.06
N VAL A 9 7.72 8.53 2.87
CA VAL A 9 8.33 7.28 2.38
C VAL A 9 7.44 6.58 1.36
N MET A 10 6.12 6.74 1.48
CA MET A 10 5.14 6.21 0.53
C MET A 10 5.22 6.88 -0.86
N ASP A 11 5.84 8.06 -0.96
CA ASP A 11 5.98 8.78 -2.24
C ASP A 11 7.08 8.19 -3.13
N ILE A 12 8.01 7.42 -2.55
CA ILE A 12 9.11 6.81 -3.27
C ILE A 12 8.62 5.51 -3.89
N ASN A 13 8.93 5.30 -5.18
CA ASN A 13 8.72 4.00 -5.80
C ASN A 13 9.75 3.01 -5.25
N PRO A 14 9.34 1.84 -4.71
CA PRO A 14 10.26 0.81 -4.24
C PRO A 14 11.29 0.37 -5.30
N GLU A 15 10.92 0.36 -6.57
CA GLU A 15 11.80 0.03 -7.69
C GLU A 15 12.94 1.04 -7.90
N ASP A 16 12.82 2.26 -7.37
CA ASP A 16 13.86 3.29 -7.41
C ASP A 16 14.82 3.21 -6.21
N ILE A 17 14.57 2.33 -5.26
CA ILE A 17 15.42 2.17 -4.07
C ILE A 17 16.59 1.26 -4.43
N GLU A 18 17.80 1.74 -4.16
CA GLU A 18 19.04 0.96 -4.25
C GLU A 18 19.34 0.26 -2.94
N ASN A 19 19.19 0.99 -1.81
CA ASN A 19 19.50 0.46 -0.49
C ASN A 19 18.64 1.15 0.58
N MET A 20 18.33 0.40 1.64
CA MET A 20 17.65 0.90 2.83
C MET A 20 18.44 0.49 4.06
N SER A 21 18.83 1.47 4.88
CA SER A 21 19.54 1.28 6.14
C SER A 21 18.72 1.80 7.30
N VAL A 22 18.63 1.04 8.38
CA VAL A 22 17.95 1.44 9.60
C VAL A 22 18.98 1.67 10.70
N LEU A 23 19.10 2.91 11.15
CA LEU A 23 19.90 3.30 12.30
C LEU A 23 19.00 3.37 13.53
N LYS A 24 19.41 2.72 14.63
CA LYS A 24 18.65 2.66 15.88
C LYS A 24 19.43 3.32 17.02
N GLY A 25 18.68 3.92 17.96
CA GLY A 25 19.20 4.41 19.22
C GLY A 25 20.27 5.51 19.10
N ALA A 26 21.29 5.42 19.93
CA ALA A 26 22.32 6.44 20.08
C ALA A 26 23.08 6.80 18.78
N ALA A 27 23.29 5.82 17.91
CA ALA A 27 23.95 6.04 16.62
C ALA A 27 23.14 6.96 15.69
N ALA A 28 21.83 6.81 15.69
CA ALA A 28 20.93 7.67 14.93
C ALA A 28 20.92 9.10 15.50
N ALA A 29 20.83 9.24 16.83
CA ALA A 29 20.84 10.53 17.52
C ALA A 29 22.16 11.29 17.35
N ALA A 30 23.30 10.59 17.33
CA ALA A 30 24.61 11.17 17.12
C ALA A 30 24.79 11.80 15.73
N LEU A 31 24.20 11.16 14.70
CA LEU A 31 24.33 11.63 13.32
C LEU A 31 23.26 12.64 12.90
N TYR A 32 22.04 12.51 13.43
CA TYR A 32 20.86 13.26 12.96
C TYR A 32 20.18 14.09 14.07
N GLY A 33 20.78 14.12 15.26
CA GLY A 33 20.29 14.90 16.41
C GLY A 33 19.13 14.25 17.15
N SER A 34 18.55 14.96 18.11
CA SER A 34 17.52 14.46 19.04
C SER A 34 16.24 13.96 18.37
N ARG A 35 15.91 14.47 17.18
CA ARG A 35 14.75 13.99 16.39
C ARG A 35 14.88 12.54 15.95
N ALA A 36 16.09 12.01 15.96
CA ALA A 36 16.41 10.65 15.54
C ALA A 36 16.54 9.67 16.74
N ALA A 37 16.13 10.09 17.94
CA ALA A 37 16.22 9.25 19.13
C ALA A 37 15.51 7.90 19.01
N ASP A 38 14.38 7.87 18.30
CA ASP A 38 13.59 6.66 18.02
C ASP A 38 14.11 5.85 16.82
N GLY A 39 15.13 6.37 16.12
CA GLY A 39 15.73 5.76 14.94
C GLY A 39 15.55 6.55 13.66
N VAL A 40 16.32 6.18 12.64
CA VAL A 40 16.29 6.79 11.30
C VAL A 40 16.31 5.68 10.24
N ILE A 41 15.48 5.83 9.25
CA ILE A 41 15.51 5.03 8.03
C ILE A 41 16.16 5.86 6.93
N ILE A 42 17.31 5.41 6.45
CA ILE A 42 18.05 6.04 5.35
C ILE A 42 17.72 5.27 4.08
N ILE A 43 17.12 5.97 3.11
CA ILE A 43 16.79 5.40 1.81
C ILE A 43 17.75 6.00 0.79
N THR A 44 18.57 5.14 0.20
CA THR A 44 19.43 5.48 -0.94
C THR A 44 18.72 5.07 -2.21
N THR A 45 18.59 6.00 -3.13
CA THR A 45 17.90 5.75 -4.40
C THR A 45 18.91 5.51 -5.50
N LYS A 46 18.48 4.73 -6.50
CA LYS A 46 19.28 4.41 -7.69
C LYS A 46 19.80 5.66 -8.37
N LYS A 47 21.04 5.58 -8.82
CA LYS A 47 21.74 6.60 -9.60
C LYS A 47 22.19 6.01 -10.92
N GLY A 48 22.51 6.86 -11.88
CA GLY A 48 23.21 6.44 -13.08
C GLY A 48 24.63 6.00 -12.76
N ALA A 49 25.11 4.99 -13.44
CA ALA A 49 26.49 4.54 -13.37
C ALA A 49 27.22 4.86 -14.69
N GLU A 50 28.55 4.94 -14.63
CA GLU A 50 29.40 5.04 -15.83
C GLU A 50 29.20 3.78 -16.70
N GLY A 51 29.00 3.96 -17.99
CA GLY A 51 28.81 2.87 -18.95
C GLY A 51 27.71 3.15 -19.95
N SER A 52 27.20 2.08 -20.56
CA SER A 52 26.12 2.14 -21.54
C SER A 52 24.79 2.50 -20.91
N VAL A 53 23.91 3.03 -21.72
CA VAL A 53 22.52 3.31 -21.29
C VAL A 53 21.80 1.99 -21.03
N ASN A 54 21.22 1.88 -19.86
CA ASN A 54 20.39 0.75 -19.45
C ASN A 54 18.93 1.18 -19.36
N VAL A 55 18.06 0.39 -19.94
CA VAL A 55 16.60 0.57 -19.85
C VAL A 55 16.01 -0.65 -19.17
N ASN A 56 15.27 -0.43 -18.09
CA ASN A 56 14.54 -1.48 -17.40
C ASN A 56 13.04 -1.15 -17.44
N VAL A 57 12.26 -2.15 -17.81
CA VAL A 57 10.80 -2.08 -17.79
C VAL A 57 10.29 -3.18 -16.87
N ASN A 58 9.46 -2.82 -15.93
CA ASN A 58 8.83 -3.74 -15.00
C ASN A 58 7.31 -3.56 -15.06
N SER A 59 6.59 -4.66 -15.21
CA SER A 59 5.13 -4.67 -15.16
C SER A 59 4.68 -5.84 -14.30
N LYS A 60 3.91 -5.54 -13.26
CA LYS A 60 3.43 -6.50 -12.28
C LYS A 60 1.93 -6.40 -12.15
N LEU A 61 1.25 -7.51 -12.39
CA LEU A 61 -0.17 -7.67 -12.15
C LEU A 61 -0.37 -8.56 -10.91
N SER A 62 -1.16 -8.09 -9.96
CA SER A 62 -1.52 -8.86 -8.77
C SER A 62 -3.03 -8.82 -8.57
N THR A 63 -3.58 -9.92 -8.08
CA THR A 63 -4.99 -10.00 -7.70
C THR A 63 -5.09 -10.31 -6.22
N SER A 64 -6.11 -9.76 -5.57
CA SER A 64 -6.45 -10.05 -4.19
C SER A 64 -7.93 -10.37 -4.08
N PHE A 65 -8.24 -11.27 -3.18
CA PHE A 65 -9.62 -11.70 -2.93
C PHE A 65 -9.82 -11.89 -1.43
N VAL A 66 -11.06 -11.78 -1.01
CA VAL A 66 -11.43 -12.06 0.37
C VAL A 66 -11.39 -13.57 0.59
N GLY A 67 -10.49 -14.03 1.45
CA GLY A 67 -10.24 -15.45 1.62
C GLY A 67 -11.35 -16.16 2.41
N LYS A 68 -11.70 -15.66 3.58
CA LYS A 68 -12.71 -16.26 4.45
C LYS A 68 -13.51 -15.18 5.17
N THR A 69 -14.80 -15.25 5.08
CA THR A 69 -15.74 -14.41 5.82
C THR A 69 -16.33 -15.20 6.98
N PRO A 70 -16.76 -14.53 8.06
CA PRO A 70 -17.52 -15.19 9.12
C PRO A 70 -18.80 -15.81 8.57
N GLU A 71 -19.09 -17.03 8.97
CA GLU A 71 -20.34 -17.67 8.61
C GLU A 71 -21.49 -16.95 9.34
N ALA A 72 -22.46 -16.48 8.58
CA ALA A 72 -23.68 -15.90 9.14
C ALA A 72 -24.69 -17.04 9.43
N GLN A 73 -25.39 -16.95 10.57
CA GLN A 73 -26.47 -17.85 10.83
C GLN A 73 -27.67 -17.54 9.90
N THR A 74 -28.32 -18.57 9.37
CA THR A 74 -29.40 -18.47 8.40
C THR A 74 -30.67 -19.21 8.83
N VAL A 75 -30.71 -19.66 10.08
CA VAL A 75 -31.79 -20.49 10.63
C VAL A 75 -32.84 -19.68 11.34
N PHE A 76 -32.45 -18.58 11.97
CA PHE A 76 -33.35 -17.76 12.79
C PHE A 76 -33.43 -16.34 12.22
N ASP A 77 -34.60 -15.74 12.38
CA ASP A 77 -34.87 -14.35 12.03
C ASP A 77 -34.32 -13.39 13.09
N ARG A 78 -34.40 -12.09 12.78
CA ARG A 78 -34.06 -11.02 13.72
C ARG A 78 -34.96 -11.14 14.96
N GLY A 79 -34.35 -11.03 16.11
CA GLY A 79 -35.05 -11.05 17.39
C GLY A 79 -34.25 -11.70 18.50
N ALA A 80 -34.77 -11.60 19.69
CA ALA A 80 -34.31 -12.32 20.87
C ALA A 80 -35.49 -12.62 21.80
N TYR A 81 -35.45 -13.75 22.48
CA TYR A 81 -36.41 -14.08 23.51
C TYR A 81 -35.93 -13.55 24.87
N SER A 82 -36.80 -12.84 25.56
CA SER A 82 -36.56 -12.48 26.95
C SER A 82 -36.59 -13.71 27.86
N SER A 83 -36.15 -13.55 29.10
CA SER A 83 -36.23 -14.62 30.13
C SER A 83 -37.66 -15.14 30.37
N ASN A 84 -38.65 -14.33 30.04
CA ASN A 84 -40.09 -14.68 30.15
C ASN A 84 -40.66 -15.30 28.88
N GLY A 85 -39.80 -15.63 27.89
CA GLY A 85 -40.20 -16.24 26.63
C GLY A 85 -40.91 -15.29 25.65
N VAL A 86 -40.87 -13.98 25.87
CA VAL A 86 -41.46 -12.98 24.97
C VAL A 86 -40.42 -12.64 23.89
N LEU A 87 -40.83 -12.75 22.63
CA LEU A 87 -40.00 -12.35 21.48
C LEU A 87 -39.99 -10.83 21.36
N SER A 88 -38.79 -10.25 21.37
CA SER A 88 -38.53 -8.87 20.98
C SER A 88 -37.84 -8.86 19.60
N THR A 89 -38.36 -8.09 18.67
CA THR A 89 -37.77 -7.84 17.36
C THR A 89 -36.99 -6.52 17.28
N ASP A 90 -37.11 -5.72 18.35
CA ASP A 90 -36.33 -4.48 18.49
C ASP A 90 -34.96 -4.74 19.12
N THR A 91 -34.14 -5.46 18.37
CA THR A 91 -32.80 -5.86 18.78
C THR A 91 -31.94 -6.13 17.56
N TYR A 92 -30.61 -6.04 17.71
CA TYR A 92 -29.62 -6.46 16.69
C TYR A 92 -29.31 -7.97 16.75
N SER A 93 -29.94 -8.70 17.63
CA SER A 93 -29.78 -10.15 17.77
C SER A 93 -30.52 -10.89 16.64
N SER A 94 -29.96 -12.00 16.20
CA SER A 94 -30.54 -12.88 15.16
C SER A 94 -30.93 -14.25 15.73
N TRP A 95 -31.64 -14.24 16.87
CA TRP A 95 -32.12 -15.43 17.57
C TRP A 95 -33.62 -15.39 17.77
N GLY A 96 -34.33 -14.87 16.79
CA GLY A 96 -35.78 -14.78 16.78
C GLY A 96 -36.50 -16.10 16.45
N LYS A 97 -37.55 -16.03 15.66
CA LYS A 97 -38.25 -17.23 15.17
C LYS A 97 -37.42 -17.99 14.17
N LYS A 98 -37.57 -19.31 14.16
CA LYS A 98 -37.00 -20.13 13.12
C LYS A 98 -37.61 -19.78 11.76
N ILE A 99 -36.78 -19.52 10.78
CA ILE A 99 -37.19 -19.19 9.43
C ILE A 99 -37.54 -20.49 8.69
N ALA A 100 -38.74 -20.56 8.13
CA ALA A 100 -39.15 -21.65 7.25
C ALA A 100 -39.37 -21.07 5.85
N GLY A 101 -38.48 -21.43 4.90
CA GLY A 101 -38.60 -21.03 3.50
C GLY A 101 -38.33 -19.55 3.19
N ALA A 102 -37.64 -18.84 4.07
CA ALA A 102 -37.25 -17.45 3.82
C ALA A 102 -36.13 -17.36 2.79
N GLN A 103 -36.19 -16.32 1.97
CA GLN A 103 -35.11 -16.00 1.04
C GLN A 103 -33.92 -15.45 1.84
N ILE A 104 -32.78 -16.11 1.76
CA ILE A 104 -31.54 -15.69 2.38
C ILE A 104 -30.77 -14.86 1.35
N TYR A 105 -30.40 -13.65 1.73
CA TYR A 105 -29.58 -12.77 0.90
C TYR A 105 -28.12 -12.88 1.31
N ASP A 106 -27.26 -13.21 0.37
CA ASP A 106 -25.82 -13.17 0.58
C ASP A 106 -25.27 -11.76 0.37
N ASN A 107 -25.40 -10.97 1.42
CA ASN A 107 -24.94 -9.59 1.41
C ASN A 107 -23.41 -9.49 1.53
N ILE A 108 -22.74 -10.55 1.95
CA ILE A 108 -21.29 -10.56 2.13
C ILE A 108 -20.61 -10.73 0.77
N ASP A 109 -20.97 -11.76 0.01
CA ASP A 109 -20.40 -11.99 -1.33
C ASP A 109 -20.73 -10.85 -2.30
N GLY A 110 -21.91 -10.27 -2.19
CA GLY A 110 -22.31 -9.12 -2.98
C GLY A 110 -21.56 -7.81 -2.65
N PHE A 111 -20.99 -7.72 -1.45
CA PHE A 111 -20.28 -6.52 -1.00
C PHE A 111 -18.84 -6.48 -1.48
N PHE A 112 -18.18 -7.61 -1.53
CA PHE A 112 -16.79 -7.71 -1.93
C PHE A 112 -16.63 -7.95 -3.44
N GLN A 113 -15.46 -7.60 -3.95
CA GLN A 113 -15.03 -7.86 -5.31
C GLN A 113 -13.58 -8.34 -5.31
N ASN A 114 -13.12 -8.87 -6.43
CA ASN A 114 -11.69 -9.13 -6.60
C ASN A 114 -10.95 -7.80 -6.77
N GLY A 115 -9.93 -7.59 -5.94
CA GLY A 115 -9.02 -6.48 -6.08
C GLY A 115 -7.98 -6.76 -7.16
N ILE A 116 -7.61 -5.75 -7.92
CA ILE A 116 -6.59 -5.83 -8.96
C ILE A 116 -5.57 -4.73 -8.70
N ILE A 117 -4.30 -5.08 -8.77
CA ILE A 117 -3.20 -4.14 -8.67
C ILE A 117 -2.36 -4.26 -9.93
N TRP A 118 -2.19 -3.15 -10.62
CA TRP A 118 -1.30 -3.05 -11.77
C TRP A 118 -0.20 -2.05 -11.47
N ASP A 119 1.02 -2.55 -11.34
CA ASP A 119 2.22 -1.76 -11.04
C ASP A 119 3.16 -1.81 -12.23
N ASN A 120 3.33 -0.68 -12.88
CA ASN A 120 4.17 -0.52 -14.07
C ASN A 120 5.27 0.49 -13.78
N SER A 121 6.49 0.17 -14.15
CA SER A 121 7.60 1.10 -14.05
C SER A 121 8.57 0.98 -15.21
N VAL A 122 9.13 2.10 -15.59
CA VAL A 122 10.22 2.18 -16.53
C VAL A 122 11.32 3.05 -15.96
N ASN A 123 12.57 2.62 -16.08
CA ASN A 123 13.68 3.46 -15.74
C ASN A 123 14.78 3.39 -16.82
N VAL A 124 15.44 4.51 -16.98
CA VAL A 124 16.55 4.69 -17.89
C VAL A 124 17.72 5.26 -17.10
N SER A 125 18.86 4.63 -17.17
CA SER A 125 20.06 5.09 -16.49
C SER A 125 21.26 5.01 -17.42
N GLY A 126 22.21 5.90 -17.25
CA GLY A 126 23.45 5.90 -18.01
C GLY A 126 24.42 6.92 -17.47
N GLY A 127 25.63 6.90 -18.00
CA GLY A 127 26.63 7.86 -17.59
C GLY A 127 27.94 7.72 -18.33
N HIS A 128 28.80 8.69 -18.13
CA HIS A 128 30.15 8.74 -18.60
C HIS A 128 31.07 9.22 -17.45
N LYS A 129 32.36 9.30 -17.71
CA LYS A 129 33.40 9.68 -16.74
C LYS A 129 33.07 10.90 -15.87
N ASN A 130 32.38 11.88 -16.45
CA ASN A 130 32.13 13.17 -15.84
C ASN A 130 30.65 13.40 -15.44
N GLY A 131 29.76 12.45 -15.68
CA GLY A 131 28.37 12.60 -15.31
C GLY A 131 27.53 11.35 -15.50
N SER A 132 26.46 11.27 -14.75
CA SER A 132 25.49 10.19 -14.84
C SER A 132 24.07 10.71 -14.66
N PHE A 133 23.12 9.97 -15.17
CA PHE A 133 21.71 10.26 -15.01
C PHE A 133 20.90 9.00 -14.71
N PHE A 134 19.82 9.18 -14.02
CA PHE A 134 18.78 8.18 -13.78
C PHE A 134 17.43 8.86 -13.94
N LEU A 135 16.57 8.34 -14.78
CA LEU A 135 15.20 8.77 -14.99
C LEU A 135 14.29 7.58 -14.76
N SER A 136 13.25 7.74 -13.95
CA SER A 136 12.19 6.74 -13.79
C SER A 136 10.82 7.34 -13.90
N ALA A 137 9.88 6.54 -14.37
CA ALA A 137 8.47 6.81 -14.36
C ALA A 137 7.72 5.55 -13.93
N SER A 138 6.74 5.69 -13.08
CA SER A 138 5.92 4.57 -12.63
C SER A 138 4.46 4.97 -12.47
N ASN A 139 3.59 3.99 -12.69
CA ASN A 139 2.17 4.08 -12.44
C ASN A 139 1.73 2.84 -11.65
N TYR A 140 1.13 3.09 -10.50
CA TYR A 140 0.53 2.09 -9.64
C TYR A 140 -0.97 2.33 -9.60
N ASP A 141 -1.73 1.36 -10.05
CA ASP A 141 -3.20 1.39 -10.06
C ASP A 141 -3.73 0.22 -9.25
N GLN A 142 -4.55 0.51 -8.25
CA GLN A 142 -5.13 -0.47 -7.36
C GLN A 142 -6.63 -0.30 -7.29
N GLN A 143 -7.35 -1.33 -7.66
CA GLN A 143 -8.74 -1.54 -7.32
C GLN A 143 -8.83 -2.38 -6.04
N GLY A 144 -9.53 -1.87 -5.02
CA GLY A 144 -9.67 -2.56 -3.74
C GLY A 144 -10.67 -3.72 -3.77
N VAL A 145 -10.63 -4.57 -2.75
CA VAL A 145 -11.59 -5.67 -2.55
C VAL A 145 -12.97 -5.18 -2.11
N VAL A 146 -13.05 -3.97 -1.57
CA VAL A 146 -14.32 -3.29 -1.31
C VAL A 146 -14.68 -2.47 -2.53
N ARG A 147 -15.92 -2.55 -2.98
CA ARG A 147 -16.39 -1.79 -4.15
C ARG A 147 -16.15 -0.30 -3.98
N GLU A 148 -15.83 0.38 -5.06
CA GLU A 148 -15.56 1.83 -5.11
C GLU A 148 -14.36 2.30 -4.27
N THR A 149 -13.52 1.38 -3.81
CA THR A 149 -12.24 1.73 -3.21
C THR A 149 -11.10 1.49 -4.20
N GLY A 150 -10.22 2.44 -4.28
CA GLY A 150 -9.07 2.35 -5.18
C GLY A 150 -7.98 3.33 -4.80
N TYR A 151 -6.82 3.12 -5.38
CA TYR A 151 -5.67 4.00 -5.21
C TYR A 151 -4.88 4.06 -6.51
N ASN A 152 -4.61 5.24 -6.99
CA ASN A 152 -3.76 5.47 -8.16
C ASN A 152 -2.60 6.38 -7.78
N LYS A 153 -1.40 6.04 -8.24
CA LYS A 153 -0.21 6.83 -7.99
C LYS A 153 0.68 6.83 -9.23
N THR A 154 1.00 8.02 -9.71
CA THR A 154 2.01 8.20 -10.78
C THR A 154 3.22 8.92 -10.19
N THR A 155 4.40 8.39 -10.45
CA THR A 155 5.65 8.96 -9.96
C THR A 155 6.62 9.16 -11.12
N VAL A 156 7.25 10.32 -11.17
CA VAL A 156 8.36 10.59 -12.09
C VAL A 156 9.53 11.09 -11.27
N ARG A 157 10.70 10.55 -11.53
CA ARG A 157 11.91 10.87 -10.80
C ARG A 157 13.09 11.08 -11.74
N PHE A 158 13.88 12.09 -11.46
CA PHE A 158 15.14 12.36 -12.16
C PHE A 158 16.26 12.56 -11.15
N ASN A 159 17.37 11.87 -11.34
CA ASN A 159 18.63 12.10 -10.66
C ASN A 159 19.71 12.35 -11.70
N GLY A 160 20.42 13.45 -11.55
CA GLY A 160 21.59 13.77 -12.39
C GLY A 160 22.78 14.11 -11.50
N GLU A 161 23.96 13.63 -11.87
CA GLU A 161 25.23 13.96 -11.24
C GLU A 161 26.22 14.42 -12.31
N GLN A 162 26.85 15.56 -12.07
CA GLN A 162 27.89 16.09 -12.93
C GLN A 162 29.13 16.34 -12.09
N LYS A 163 30.27 15.77 -12.49
CA LYS A 163 31.57 15.99 -11.87
C LYS A 163 32.33 17.05 -12.66
N TYR A 164 32.58 18.15 -12.02
CA TYR A 164 33.50 19.17 -12.58
C TYR A 164 34.93 18.82 -12.20
N GLY A 165 35.85 18.95 -13.16
CA GLY A 165 37.29 18.79 -12.89
C GLY A 165 37.73 19.73 -11.75
N LYS A 166 38.75 19.33 -10.98
CA LYS A 166 39.38 20.22 -10.02
C LYS A 166 39.82 21.50 -10.73
N LEU A 167 39.28 22.63 -10.30
CA LEU A 167 39.93 23.92 -10.52
C LEU A 167 41.28 23.87 -9.78
N THR A 168 42.35 23.75 -10.52
CA THR A 168 43.73 23.93 -10.02
C THR A 168 44.03 25.40 -9.94
#